data_2c8e0feb32a49bbf87e22e91e7458fe9
#
_entry.id   2c8e0feb32a49bbf87e22e91e7458fe9
#
_cell.length_a   1.000
_cell.length_b   1.000
_cell.length_c   1.000
_cell.angle_alpha   90.00
_cell.angle_beta   90.00
_cell.angle_gamma   90.00
#
_symmetry.space_group_name_H-M   'P 1'
#
loop_
_entity.id
_entity.type
_entity.pdbx_description
1 polymer ?
#
loop_
_entity_poly.entity_id
_entity_poly.type
_entity_poly.pdbx_seq_one_letter_code
_entity_poly.pdbx_strand_id
1 'polypeptide(L)'
;MKLTHLVIATAVSMAVGITANAADRGKAYVSNQDGGVSVIDLNTLTSTADIDVKAEGPRGLAITDDGKFLIVATRENGSVSIIDTATNEVVKQIPVGKNPEFVRVRGNFAFVSYEPSAKAGPPPAPGSDVAKAAEKEDADNDQEPARIGIIDLKLGKKVREIIGGPETEGVEFSKDGKQLIITNEADNSVTVHSMKNGKLLKTIKTHQYGDRPRGVKASPDGKTYVVTLEFGNKFMVMDKNFKVLRTVDTGVTPYGIAYDRKGERIFVAANKAKTLEVYDAKTYAKIKDIATGNRCWHFTFTPDDKEVLLACGKSDAVFVIDAEKLEVTKQIEDKKTPWGVVTYPKSMGSLDTAIK
;
A
#
# COMPACT_ATOMS: atom_id res chain seq x y z
N MET A 1 -65.35 -60.92 15.39
CA MET A 1 -64.66 -59.69 15.80
C MET A 1 -63.19 -59.80 15.39
N LYS A 2 -62.72 -59.11 14.30
CA LYS A 2 -61.36 -59.08 13.93
C LYS A 2 -60.80 -57.67 14.22
N LEU A 3 -59.81 -57.56 15.13
CA LEU A 3 -59.12 -56.34 15.44
C LEU A 3 -58.03 -56.10 14.36
N THR A 4 -58.11 -55.00 13.68
CA THR A 4 -57.09 -54.52 12.75
C THR A 4 -56.18 -53.57 13.50
N HIS A 5 -54.86 -53.92 13.59
CA HIS A 5 -53.85 -53.05 14.20
C HIS A 5 -53.31 -52.08 13.11
N LEU A 6 -53.51 -50.80 13.35
CA LEU A 6 -52.97 -49.72 12.54
C LEU A 6 -51.55 -49.42 13.04
N VAL A 7 -50.54 -49.69 12.21
CA VAL A 7 -49.15 -49.32 12.48
C VAL A 7 -48.91 -47.92 11.88
N ILE A 8 -48.70 -46.93 12.74
CA ILE A 8 -48.29 -45.59 12.31
C ILE A 8 -46.76 -45.56 12.23
N ALA A 9 -46.23 -45.51 11.01
CA ALA A 9 -44.80 -45.32 10.77
C ALA A 9 -44.46 -43.80 10.82
N THR A 10 -43.77 -43.36 11.86
CA THR A 10 -43.26 -41.99 12.00
C THR A 10 -41.97 -41.86 11.19
N ALA A 11 -42.00 -41.18 10.06
CA ALA A 11 -40.80 -40.83 9.29
C ALA A 11 -40.09 -39.65 9.95
N VAL A 12 -38.92 -39.91 10.55
CA VAL A 12 -38.01 -38.86 11.05
C VAL A 12 -37.16 -38.38 9.87
N SER A 13 -37.48 -37.20 9.36
CA SER A 13 -36.67 -36.52 8.36
C SER A 13 -35.45 -35.91 9.06
N MET A 14 -34.28 -36.52 8.92
CA MET A 14 -33.00 -35.87 9.25
C MET A 14 -32.68 -34.83 8.19
N ALA A 15 -32.85 -33.57 8.52
CA ALA A 15 -32.36 -32.46 7.75
C ALA A 15 -30.81 -32.42 7.93
N VAL A 16 -30.06 -32.93 6.96
CA VAL A 16 -28.63 -32.72 6.87
C VAL A 16 -28.42 -31.27 6.49
N GLY A 17 -28.12 -30.45 7.46
CA GLY A 17 -27.68 -29.07 7.23
C GLY A 17 -26.35 -29.07 6.48
N ILE A 18 -26.39 -28.82 5.19
CA ILE A 18 -25.18 -28.50 4.41
C ILE A 18 -24.75 -27.10 4.89
N THR A 19 -23.82 -27.06 5.84
CA THR A 19 -23.09 -25.83 6.12
C THR A 19 -22.22 -25.56 4.89
N ALA A 20 -22.66 -24.64 4.05
CA ALA A 20 -21.80 -24.11 3.01
C ALA A 20 -20.55 -23.53 3.72
N ASN A 21 -19.43 -24.20 3.57
CA ASN A 21 -18.14 -23.65 4.03
C ASN A 21 -17.93 -22.36 3.25
N ALA A 22 -18.05 -21.21 3.91
CA ALA A 22 -17.70 -19.94 3.29
C ALA A 22 -16.24 -20.05 2.80
N ALA A 23 -15.98 -19.69 1.54
CA ALA A 23 -14.63 -19.72 1.00
C ALA A 23 -13.70 -18.88 1.89
N ASP A 24 -12.53 -19.40 2.20
CA ASP A 24 -11.52 -18.70 3.00
C ASP A 24 -11.13 -17.40 2.28
N ARG A 25 -11.34 -16.27 2.96
CA ARG A 25 -11.05 -14.94 2.45
C ARG A 25 -9.56 -14.58 2.55
N GLY A 26 -8.78 -15.40 3.27
CA GLY A 26 -7.35 -15.23 3.44
C GLY A 26 -6.95 -14.35 4.61
N LYS A 27 -5.78 -13.71 4.48
CA LYS A 27 -5.15 -12.92 5.55
C LYS A 27 -4.75 -11.54 5.05
N ALA A 28 -4.72 -10.56 5.97
CA ALA A 28 -4.02 -9.30 5.76
C ALA A 28 -2.78 -9.23 6.68
N TYR A 29 -1.75 -8.55 6.20
CA TYR A 29 -0.51 -8.29 6.91
C TYR A 29 -0.36 -6.78 7.06
N VAL A 30 -0.16 -6.33 8.29
CA VAL A 30 -0.06 -4.91 8.64
C VAL A 30 1.30 -4.62 9.25
N SER A 31 2.09 -3.75 8.63
CA SER A 31 3.33 -3.27 9.22
C SER A 31 3.06 -2.23 10.29
N ASN A 32 3.65 -2.39 11.46
CA ASN A 32 3.52 -1.47 12.59
C ASN A 32 4.88 -0.84 12.88
N GLN A 33 5.05 0.47 12.67
CA GLN A 33 6.36 1.14 12.78
C GLN A 33 7.02 0.99 14.15
N ASP A 34 6.22 0.96 15.21
CA ASP A 34 6.69 0.78 16.60
C ASP A 34 6.50 -0.67 17.09
N GLY A 35 6.42 -1.62 16.16
CA GLY A 35 6.20 -3.03 16.42
C GLY A 35 6.75 -3.93 15.31
N GLY A 36 6.08 -5.06 15.10
CA GLY A 36 6.37 -6.00 14.01
C GLY A 36 5.32 -5.94 12.88
N VAL A 37 4.89 -7.10 12.41
CA VAL A 37 3.80 -7.23 11.44
C VAL A 37 2.65 -7.98 12.08
N SER A 38 1.47 -7.36 12.14
CA SER A 38 0.25 -8.04 12.59
C SER A 38 -0.38 -8.84 11.45
N VAL A 39 -0.88 -10.03 11.77
CA VAL A 39 -1.66 -10.89 10.86
C VAL A 39 -3.13 -10.78 11.22
N ILE A 40 -3.96 -10.41 10.26
CA ILE A 40 -5.41 -10.31 10.41
C ILE A 40 -6.07 -11.42 9.59
N ASP A 41 -6.93 -12.21 10.23
CA ASP A 41 -7.81 -13.15 9.53
C ASP A 41 -8.96 -12.37 8.88
N LEU A 42 -9.13 -12.52 7.57
CA LEU A 42 -10.16 -11.78 6.82
C LEU A 42 -11.57 -12.36 6.96
N ASN A 43 -11.71 -13.58 7.49
CA ASN A 43 -13.04 -14.15 7.76
C ASN A 43 -13.66 -13.54 9.01
N THR A 44 -12.83 -13.24 10.02
CA THR A 44 -13.27 -12.72 11.32
C THR A 44 -12.95 -11.23 11.50
N LEU A 45 -12.06 -10.68 10.67
CA LEU A 45 -11.51 -9.33 10.79
C LEU A 45 -10.90 -9.09 12.19
N THR A 46 -10.13 -10.07 12.65
CA THR A 46 -9.42 -10.01 13.94
C THR A 46 -7.94 -10.31 13.77
N SER A 47 -7.11 -9.74 14.65
CA SER A 47 -5.68 -10.06 14.72
C SER A 47 -5.48 -11.47 15.27
N THR A 48 -4.68 -12.28 14.59
CA THR A 48 -4.44 -13.69 14.95
C THR A 48 -2.99 -13.96 15.35
N ALA A 49 -2.07 -13.09 14.93
CA ALA A 49 -0.65 -13.19 15.28
C ALA A 49 0.05 -11.84 15.12
N ASP A 50 1.16 -11.68 15.81
CA ASP A 50 2.14 -10.61 15.59
C ASP A 50 3.49 -11.26 15.27
N ILE A 51 4.09 -10.84 14.17
CA ILE A 51 5.36 -11.36 13.66
C ILE A 51 6.47 -10.42 14.10
N ASP A 52 7.44 -10.93 14.82
CA ASP A 52 8.69 -10.24 15.10
C ASP A 52 9.56 -10.24 13.82
N VAL A 53 9.69 -9.08 13.18
CA VAL A 53 10.46 -8.92 11.93
C VAL A 53 11.98 -8.94 12.15
N LYS A 54 12.44 -9.13 13.39
CA LYS A 54 13.86 -9.14 13.80
C LYS A 54 14.61 -7.85 13.42
N ALA A 55 13.89 -6.74 13.36
CA ALA A 55 14.37 -5.42 12.98
C ALA A 55 13.39 -4.34 13.44
N GLU A 56 13.77 -3.07 13.38
CA GLU A 56 12.95 -1.96 13.82
C GLU A 56 12.40 -1.15 12.65
N GLY A 57 11.28 -0.46 12.89
CA GLY A 57 10.64 0.44 11.95
C GLY A 57 10.12 -0.23 10.67
N PRO A 58 9.33 -1.32 10.75
CA PRO A 58 8.75 -1.90 9.55
C PRO A 58 7.76 -0.93 8.88
N ARG A 59 7.92 -0.73 7.57
CA ARG A 59 7.09 0.15 6.74
C ARG A 59 6.50 -0.59 5.56
N GLY A 60 7.04 -0.36 4.37
CA GLY A 60 6.56 -0.98 3.14
C GLY A 60 6.63 -2.50 3.21
N LEU A 61 5.57 -3.13 2.75
CA LEU A 61 5.49 -4.58 2.70
C LEU A 61 4.82 -5.03 1.40
N ALA A 62 5.22 -6.19 0.93
CA ALA A 62 4.62 -6.84 -0.23
C ALA A 62 4.68 -8.36 -0.08
N ILE A 63 3.70 -9.04 -0.65
CA ILE A 63 3.64 -10.51 -0.63
C ILE A 63 3.97 -11.07 -2.02
N THR A 64 4.63 -12.24 -2.07
CA THR A 64 4.93 -12.95 -3.32
C THR A 64 3.64 -13.43 -4.01
N ASP A 65 3.71 -13.69 -5.32
CA ASP A 65 2.52 -14.08 -6.09
C ASP A 65 1.93 -15.42 -5.63
N ASP A 66 2.76 -16.30 -5.06
CA ASP A 66 2.35 -17.59 -4.48
C ASP A 66 1.97 -17.51 -2.98
N GLY A 67 2.07 -16.33 -2.39
CA GLY A 67 1.75 -16.08 -0.99
C GLY A 67 2.74 -16.63 0.02
N LYS A 68 3.85 -17.24 -0.41
CA LYS A 68 4.79 -17.94 0.49
C LYS A 68 5.65 -17.00 1.31
N PHE A 69 5.99 -15.83 0.76
CA PHE A 69 6.87 -14.90 1.44
C PHE A 69 6.26 -13.51 1.50
N LEU A 70 6.35 -12.91 2.69
CA LEU A 70 6.12 -11.50 2.91
C LEU A 70 7.48 -10.80 2.99
N ILE A 71 7.66 -9.74 2.23
CA ILE A 71 8.87 -8.92 2.20
C ILE A 71 8.56 -7.60 2.89
N VAL A 72 9.31 -7.25 3.92
CA VAL A 72 9.07 -6.08 4.77
C VAL A 72 10.30 -5.19 4.78
N ALA A 73 10.16 -3.92 4.41
CA ALA A 73 11.22 -2.92 4.59
C ALA A 73 11.34 -2.59 6.08
N THR A 74 12.57 -2.65 6.61
CA THR A 74 12.89 -2.38 8.01
C THR A 74 13.81 -1.17 8.07
N ARG A 75 13.21 -0.03 8.37
CA ARG A 75 13.79 1.29 8.22
C ARG A 75 15.10 1.45 8.97
N GLU A 76 15.09 1.17 10.26
CA GLU A 76 16.22 1.48 11.16
C GLU A 76 17.43 0.55 10.89
N ASN A 77 17.18 -0.64 10.35
CA ASN A 77 18.24 -1.61 10.04
C ASN A 77 18.77 -1.53 8.60
N GLY A 78 18.18 -0.69 7.74
CA GLY A 78 18.62 -0.57 6.35
C GLY A 78 18.49 -1.87 5.55
N SER A 79 17.51 -2.70 5.87
CA SER A 79 17.34 -4.04 5.30
C SER A 79 15.88 -4.34 4.92
N VAL A 80 15.67 -5.46 4.27
CA VAL A 80 14.35 -6.09 4.19
C VAL A 80 14.38 -7.42 4.93
N SER A 81 13.31 -7.71 5.66
CA SER A 81 13.05 -9.03 6.24
C SER A 81 12.17 -9.83 5.30
N ILE A 82 12.57 -11.06 4.99
CA ILE A 82 11.76 -12.04 4.26
C ILE A 82 11.17 -12.99 5.27
N ILE A 83 9.85 -13.07 5.31
CA ILE A 83 9.06 -13.82 6.26
C ILE A 83 8.36 -14.96 5.53
N ASP A 84 8.49 -16.18 6.02
CA ASP A 84 7.68 -17.31 5.58
C ASP A 84 6.27 -17.18 6.17
N THR A 85 5.26 -17.11 5.31
CA THR A 85 3.86 -16.89 5.74
C THR A 85 3.19 -18.12 6.36
N ALA A 86 3.77 -19.29 6.19
CA ALA A 86 3.27 -20.52 6.79
C ALA A 86 3.71 -20.63 8.27
N THR A 87 4.94 -20.20 8.58
CA THR A 87 5.50 -20.25 9.94
C THR A 87 5.43 -18.91 10.67
N ASN A 88 5.24 -17.81 9.95
CA ASN A 88 5.35 -16.43 10.44
C ASN A 88 6.76 -16.08 10.98
N GLU A 89 7.79 -16.73 10.45
CA GLU A 89 9.17 -16.53 10.88
C GLU A 89 10.00 -15.80 9.81
N VAL A 90 10.94 -14.96 10.27
CA VAL A 90 11.95 -14.36 9.40
C VAL A 90 12.94 -15.43 8.96
N VAL A 91 12.91 -15.74 7.66
CA VAL A 91 13.84 -16.73 7.06
C VAL A 91 15.10 -16.08 6.49
N LYS A 92 15.07 -14.79 6.22
CA LYS A 92 16.23 -14.05 5.72
C LYS A 92 16.10 -12.56 5.95
N GLN A 93 17.24 -11.90 6.18
CA GLN A 93 17.38 -10.45 6.11
C GLN A 93 18.37 -10.08 5.01
N ILE A 94 18.06 -9.07 4.21
CA ILE A 94 18.88 -8.64 3.08
C ILE A 94 19.17 -7.16 3.24
N PRO A 95 20.44 -6.76 3.40
CA PRO A 95 20.83 -5.35 3.40
C PRO A 95 20.49 -4.69 2.07
N VAL A 96 19.87 -3.52 2.11
CA VAL A 96 19.53 -2.74 0.90
C VAL A 96 20.18 -1.37 0.90
N GLY A 97 20.22 -0.69 2.03
CA GLY A 97 20.71 0.67 2.22
C GLY A 97 19.95 1.35 3.33
N LYS A 98 20.22 2.63 3.61
CA LYS A 98 19.58 3.37 4.70
C LYS A 98 18.10 3.66 4.39
N ASN A 99 17.30 3.74 5.43
CA ASN A 99 15.92 4.20 5.38
C ASN A 99 15.06 3.55 4.26
N PRO A 100 15.00 2.20 4.14
CA PRO A 100 14.11 1.57 3.17
C PRO A 100 12.64 1.84 3.53
N GLU A 101 11.84 2.23 2.54
CA GLU A 101 10.45 2.63 2.76
C GLU A 101 9.43 1.79 2.01
N PHE A 102 9.48 1.77 0.70
CA PHE A 102 8.49 1.08 -0.12
C PHE A 102 9.00 -0.28 -0.59
N VAL A 103 8.10 -1.25 -0.68
CA VAL A 103 8.37 -2.56 -1.28
C VAL A 103 7.32 -2.87 -2.33
N ARG A 104 7.76 -3.32 -3.49
CA ARG A 104 6.92 -3.93 -4.52
C ARG A 104 7.50 -5.27 -4.94
N VAL A 105 6.64 -6.24 -5.18
CA VAL A 105 7.06 -7.55 -5.71
C VAL A 105 6.49 -7.74 -7.10
N ARG A 106 7.33 -8.21 -8.03
CA ARG A 106 6.93 -8.60 -9.37
C ARG A 106 7.70 -9.85 -9.79
N GLY A 107 7.01 -10.97 -9.95
CA GLY A 107 7.63 -12.26 -10.19
C GLY A 107 8.64 -12.61 -9.09
N ASN A 108 9.87 -12.93 -9.45
CA ASN A 108 10.92 -13.30 -8.51
C ASN A 108 11.72 -12.09 -7.96
N PHE A 109 11.28 -10.87 -8.18
CA PHE A 109 12.04 -9.69 -7.77
C PHE A 109 11.22 -8.81 -6.81
N ALA A 110 11.90 -8.33 -5.75
CA ALA A 110 11.42 -7.26 -4.92
C ALA A 110 12.15 -5.96 -5.29
N PHE A 111 11.38 -4.87 -5.33
CA PHE A 111 11.84 -3.51 -5.61
C PHE A 111 11.65 -2.70 -4.34
N VAL A 112 12.73 -2.18 -3.80
CA VAL A 112 12.75 -1.52 -2.50
C VAL A 112 13.33 -0.13 -2.66
N SER A 113 12.53 0.92 -2.34
CA SER A 113 13.06 2.27 -2.27
C SER A 113 13.88 2.43 -0.98
N TYR A 114 15.00 3.14 -1.07
CA TYR A 114 15.79 3.52 0.08
C TYR A 114 16.54 4.84 -0.18
N GLU A 115 16.84 5.54 0.89
CA GLU A 115 17.35 6.89 0.86
C GLU A 115 18.67 6.97 1.62
N PRO A 116 19.80 6.88 0.92
CA PRO A 116 21.11 6.81 1.58
C PRO A 116 21.46 8.04 2.40
N SER A 117 20.86 9.21 2.10
CA SER A 117 21.14 10.49 2.74
C SER A 117 20.01 11.06 3.60
N ALA A 118 18.85 10.38 3.71
CA ALA A 118 17.70 10.94 4.42
C ALA A 118 17.97 11.17 5.91
N LYS A 119 17.61 12.37 6.39
CA LYS A 119 17.49 12.65 7.83
C LYS A 119 16.22 11.96 8.36
N ALA A 120 16.31 11.30 9.51
CA ALA A 120 15.16 10.69 10.15
C ALA A 120 14.16 11.76 10.62
N GLY A 121 12.89 11.63 10.26
CA GLY A 121 11.81 12.45 10.76
C GLY A 121 10.83 12.95 9.69
N PRO A 122 9.64 13.40 10.08
CA PRO A 122 8.71 14.01 9.16
C PRO A 122 9.28 15.36 8.69
N PRO A 123 9.08 15.75 7.42
CA PRO A 123 9.48 17.06 6.94
C PRO A 123 8.81 18.18 7.76
N PRO A 124 9.49 19.30 7.94
CA PRO A 124 8.90 20.44 8.62
C PRO A 124 7.68 20.97 7.86
N ALA A 125 6.77 21.60 8.59
CA ALA A 125 5.59 22.20 7.97
C ALA A 125 6.00 23.27 6.94
N PRO A 126 5.37 23.31 5.75
CA PRO A 126 5.68 24.29 4.73
C PRO A 126 5.62 25.73 5.27
N GLY A 127 6.64 26.55 4.93
CA GLY A 127 6.73 27.94 5.35
C GLY A 127 7.18 28.17 6.80
N SER A 128 7.42 27.10 7.59
CA SER A 128 8.02 27.24 8.92
C SER A 128 9.49 27.66 8.83
N ASP A 129 10.02 28.27 9.89
CA ASP A 129 11.45 28.65 9.92
C ASP A 129 12.36 27.42 9.86
N VAL A 130 11.89 26.27 10.35
CA VAL A 130 12.58 24.99 10.22
C VAL A 130 12.57 24.51 8.76
N ALA A 131 11.48 24.73 8.01
CA ALA A 131 11.41 24.42 6.59
C ALA A 131 12.36 25.30 5.77
N LYS A 132 12.39 26.60 6.03
CA LYS A 132 13.31 27.54 5.38
C LYS A 132 14.78 27.26 5.72
N ALA A 133 15.06 26.83 6.95
CA ALA A 133 16.40 26.41 7.35
C ALA A 133 16.79 25.10 6.66
N ALA A 134 15.87 24.13 6.55
CA ALA A 134 16.08 22.88 5.83
C ALA A 134 16.29 23.13 4.32
N GLU A 135 15.48 23.97 3.67
CA GLU A 135 15.66 24.37 2.26
C GLU A 135 17.05 24.98 2.00
N LYS A 136 17.58 25.76 2.96
CA LYS A 136 18.90 26.38 2.86
C LYS A 136 20.03 25.37 3.10
N GLU A 137 19.83 24.42 4.01
CA GLU A 137 20.77 23.34 4.30
C GLU A 137 20.81 22.29 3.17
N ASP A 138 19.65 22.05 2.53
CA ASP A 138 19.49 21.15 1.40
C ASP A 138 20.08 21.72 0.09
N ALA A 139 20.12 23.05 -0.04
CA ALA A 139 20.80 23.72 -1.17
C ALA A 139 22.33 23.62 -1.10
N ASP A 140 22.90 23.42 0.08
CA ASP A 140 24.34 23.30 0.30
C ASP A 140 24.85 21.84 0.37
N ASN A 141 23.96 20.85 0.43
CA ASN A 141 24.30 19.44 0.43
C ASN A 141 23.96 18.79 -0.91
N ASP A 142 24.98 18.22 -1.58
CA ASP A 142 24.79 17.21 -2.64
C ASP A 142 24.05 15.99 -2.03
N GLN A 143 22.71 16.05 -1.97
CA GLN A 143 21.91 14.94 -1.48
C GLN A 143 22.11 13.76 -2.43
N GLU A 144 22.64 12.68 -1.88
CA GLU A 144 22.76 11.44 -2.64
C GLU A 144 21.36 10.99 -3.08
N PRO A 145 21.11 10.78 -4.38
CA PRO A 145 19.78 10.44 -4.88
C PRO A 145 19.31 9.09 -4.28
N ALA A 146 18.06 9.04 -3.92
CA ALA A 146 17.41 7.79 -3.48
C ALA A 146 17.51 6.72 -4.57
N ARG A 147 17.38 5.48 -4.19
CA ARG A 147 17.56 4.32 -5.06
C ARG A 147 16.41 3.33 -4.93
N ILE A 148 16.18 2.58 -5.98
CA ILE A 148 15.36 1.38 -5.95
C ILE A 148 16.29 0.17 -6.02
N GLY A 149 16.49 -0.50 -4.90
CA GLY A 149 17.21 -1.76 -4.83
C GLY A 149 16.36 -2.89 -5.41
N ILE A 150 16.92 -3.67 -6.33
CA ILE A 150 16.27 -4.84 -6.92
C ILE A 150 16.87 -6.09 -6.30
N ILE A 151 16.04 -6.81 -5.57
CA ILE A 151 16.38 -8.04 -4.88
C ILE A 151 15.87 -9.22 -5.70
N ASP A 152 16.76 -10.15 -6.03
CA ASP A 152 16.37 -11.45 -6.53
C ASP A 152 16.00 -12.35 -5.34
N LEU A 153 14.72 -12.70 -5.23
CA LEU A 153 14.18 -13.47 -4.12
C LEU A 153 14.67 -14.94 -4.12
N LYS A 154 15.01 -15.48 -5.28
CA LYS A 154 15.60 -16.84 -5.37
C LYS A 154 17.03 -16.87 -4.91
N LEU A 155 17.84 -15.87 -5.33
CA LEU A 155 19.22 -15.74 -4.89
C LEU A 155 19.32 -15.16 -3.47
N GLY A 156 18.25 -14.48 -3.02
CA GLY A 156 18.19 -13.83 -1.72
C GLY A 156 19.24 -12.74 -1.55
N LYS A 157 19.46 -11.91 -2.58
CA LYS A 157 20.41 -10.78 -2.54
C LYS A 157 19.99 -9.64 -3.46
N LYS A 158 20.44 -8.43 -3.14
CA LYS A 158 20.33 -7.27 -4.03
C LYS A 158 21.24 -7.50 -5.25
N VAL A 159 20.66 -7.42 -6.45
CA VAL A 159 21.37 -7.71 -7.70
C VAL A 159 21.55 -6.48 -8.59
N ARG A 160 20.75 -5.44 -8.39
CA ARG A 160 20.81 -4.21 -9.18
C ARG A 160 20.16 -3.05 -8.43
N GLU A 161 20.43 -1.84 -8.89
CA GLU A 161 19.81 -0.61 -8.43
C GLU A 161 19.32 0.25 -9.60
N ILE A 162 18.30 1.05 -9.36
CA ILE A 162 17.85 2.13 -10.23
C ILE A 162 18.01 3.41 -9.42
N ILE A 163 18.66 4.41 -9.99
CA ILE A 163 18.84 5.72 -9.36
C ILE A 163 17.55 6.51 -9.57
N GLY A 164 16.89 6.90 -8.48
CA GLY A 164 15.71 7.76 -8.43
C GLY A 164 16.09 9.24 -8.32
N GLY A 165 15.15 10.03 -7.85
CA GLY A 165 15.40 11.39 -7.35
C GLY A 165 15.59 11.38 -5.83
N PRO A 166 15.77 12.55 -5.20
CA PRO A 166 15.84 12.64 -3.76
C PRO A 166 14.46 12.35 -3.12
N GLU A 167 14.48 11.68 -1.97
CA GLU A 167 13.28 11.24 -1.22
C GLU A 167 12.27 10.48 -2.10
N THR A 168 12.67 9.30 -2.56
CA THR A 168 11.79 8.42 -3.34
C THR A 168 10.79 7.72 -2.44
N GLU A 169 9.49 7.94 -2.69
CA GLU A 169 8.40 7.36 -1.91
C GLU A 169 7.62 6.28 -2.68
N GLY A 170 6.84 6.66 -3.66
CA GLY A 170 5.96 5.74 -4.37
C GLY A 170 6.64 5.04 -5.54
N VAL A 171 6.34 3.76 -5.69
CA VAL A 171 6.84 2.94 -6.80
C VAL A 171 5.67 2.21 -7.46
N GLU A 172 5.57 2.28 -8.79
CA GLU A 172 4.54 1.57 -9.56
C GLU A 172 5.12 1.05 -10.88
N PHE A 173 4.50 0.02 -11.44
CA PHE A 173 4.86 -0.53 -12.74
C PHE A 173 3.88 -0.11 -13.82
N SER A 174 4.38 0.07 -15.04
CA SER A 174 3.49 0.09 -16.20
C SER A 174 2.79 -1.27 -16.36
N LYS A 175 1.60 -1.27 -16.92
CA LYS A 175 0.81 -2.51 -17.09
C LYS A 175 1.56 -3.59 -17.86
N ASP A 176 2.33 -3.21 -18.89
CA ASP A 176 3.17 -4.13 -19.66
C ASP A 176 4.46 -4.54 -18.92
N GLY A 177 4.74 -3.93 -17.77
CA GLY A 177 5.91 -4.19 -16.94
C GLY A 177 7.25 -3.75 -17.50
N LYS A 178 7.25 -2.89 -18.51
CA LYS A 178 8.49 -2.42 -19.13
C LYS A 178 9.04 -1.17 -18.46
N GLN A 179 8.23 -0.47 -17.68
CA GLN A 179 8.58 0.78 -17.05
C GLN A 179 8.32 0.73 -15.54
N LEU A 180 9.16 1.42 -14.79
CA LEU A 180 9.02 1.71 -13.38
C LEU A 180 8.74 3.20 -13.23
N ILE A 181 7.68 3.53 -12.52
CA ILE A 181 7.26 4.89 -12.22
C ILE A 181 7.57 5.17 -10.75
N ILE A 182 8.25 6.27 -10.48
CA ILE A 182 8.77 6.61 -9.16
C ILE A 182 8.34 8.04 -8.82
N THR A 183 7.83 8.27 -7.61
CA THR A 183 7.61 9.61 -7.07
C THR A 183 8.81 10.02 -6.24
N ASN A 184 9.29 11.25 -6.44
CA ASN A 184 10.42 11.83 -5.72
C ASN A 184 9.94 13.11 -5.04
N GLU A 185 9.92 13.10 -3.72
CA GLU A 185 9.28 14.14 -2.94
C GLU A 185 10.06 15.45 -2.95
N ALA A 186 11.35 15.38 -2.65
CA ALA A 186 12.16 16.56 -2.41
C ALA A 186 12.38 17.42 -3.67
N ASP A 187 12.40 16.81 -4.87
CA ASP A 187 12.54 17.55 -6.12
C ASP A 187 11.22 17.76 -6.88
N ASN A 188 10.10 17.41 -6.25
CA ASN A 188 8.77 17.55 -6.82
C ASN A 188 8.66 16.95 -8.22
N SER A 189 9.02 15.66 -8.36
CA SER A 189 8.98 14.99 -9.65
C SER A 189 8.41 13.59 -9.61
N VAL A 190 7.92 13.15 -10.77
CA VAL A 190 7.66 11.75 -11.09
C VAL A 190 8.64 11.35 -12.17
N THR A 191 9.41 10.30 -11.93
CA THR A 191 10.37 9.77 -12.91
C THR A 191 9.92 8.42 -13.45
N VAL A 192 10.20 8.17 -14.72
CA VAL A 192 9.86 6.93 -15.41
C VAL A 192 11.17 6.29 -15.89
N HIS A 193 11.38 5.04 -15.52
CA HIS A 193 12.58 4.30 -15.80
C HIS A 193 12.31 3.03 -16.60
N SER A 194 13.27 2.65 -17.43
CA SER A 194 13.25 1.36 -18.13
C SER A 194 13.50 0.20 -17.18
N MET A 195 12.60 -0.76 -17.10
CA MET A 195 12.80 -1.98 -16.33
C MET A 195 13.95 -2.84 -16.85
N LYS A 196 14.29 -2.72 -18.15
CA LYS A 196 15.37 -3.49 -18.78
C LYS A 196 16.74 -3.13 -18.22
N ASN A 197 17.03 -1.84 -18.06
CA ASN A 197 18.38 -1.36 -17.72
C ASN A 197 18.44 -0.22 -16.70
N GLY A 198 17.30 0.18 -16.14
CA GLY A 198 17.20 1.27 -15.15
C GLY A 198 17.31 2.68 -15.73
N LYS A 199 17.48 2.83 -17.05
CA LYS A 199 17.67 4.15 -17.68
C LYS A 199 16.45 5.04 -17.45
N LEU A 200 16.68 6.28 -17.05
CA LEU A 200 15.67 7.33 -17.00
C LEU A 200 15.11 7.59 -18.41
N LEU A 201 13.80 7.49 -18.55
CA LEU A 201 13.09 7.70 -19.82
C LEU A 201 12.36 9.04 -19.84
N LYS A 202 11.82 9.46 -18.68
CA LYS A 202 11.04 10.69 -18.59
C LYS A 202 11.05 11.24 -17.16
N THR A 203 11.02 12.56 -17.05
CA THR A 203 10.79 13.30 -15.80
C THR A 203 9.57 14.20 -15.97
N ILE A 204 8.64 14.13 -15.04
CA ILE A 204 7.46 14.99 -14.95
C ILE A 204 7.62 15.83 -13.69
N LYS A 205 7.86 17.14 -13.84
CA LYS A 205 7.88 18.07 -12.70
C LYS A 205 6.46 18.35 -12.23
N THR A 206 6.23 18.24 -10.92
CA THR A 206 4.88 18.34 -10.33
C THR A 206 4.60 19.69 -9.71
N HIS A 207 5.61 20.52 -9.45
CA HIS A 207 5.49 21.79 -8.73
C HIS A 207 4.31 22.67 -9.21
N GLN A 208 4.10 22.79 -10.52
CA GLN A 208 2.97 23.56 -11.08
C GLN A 208 1.58 22.94 -10.80
N TYR A 209 1.53 21.68 -10.39
CA TYR A 209 0.30 20.94 -10.08
C TYR A 209 0.12 20.75 -8.58
N GLY A 210 1.21 20.68 -7.86
CA GLY A 210 1.31 20.51 -6.41
C GLY A 210 2.62 19.85 -6.02
N ASP A 211 3.04 20.09 -4.78
CA ASP A 211 4.31 19.61 -4.25
C ASP A 211 4.18 18.28 -3.50
N ARG A 212 5.31 17.62 -3.34
CA ARG A 212 5.48 16.35 -2.63
C ARG A 212 4.63 15.22 -3.21
N PRO A 213 4.98 14.69 -4.39
CA PRO A 213 4.32 13.52 -4.95
C PRO A 213 4.61 12.28 -4.07
N ARG A 214 3.54 11.60 -3.61
CA ARG A 214 3.57 10.45 -2.72
C ARG A 214 3.14 9.16 -3.42
N GLY A 215 1.92 8.73 -3.18
CA GLY A 215 1.38 7.52 -3.79
C GLY A 215 1.24 7.62 -5.29
N VAL A 216 1.57 6.56 -6.00
CA VAL A 216 1.34 6.43 -7.44
C VAL A 216 0.69 5.09 -7.77
N LYS A 217 -0.36 5.10 -8.60
CA LYS A 217 -1.06 3.88 -9.03
C LYS A 217 -1.48 3.94 -10.49
N ALA A 218 -1.30 2.81 -11.18
CA ALA A 218 -1.86 2.59 -12.50
C ALA A 218 -3.35 2.19 -12.41
N SER A 219 -4.16 2.66 -13.37
CA SER A 219 -5.51 2.11 -13.53
C SER A 219 -5.47 0.63 -13.93
N PRO A 220 -6.49 -0.18 -13.60
CA PRO A 220 -6.52 -1.61 -13.94
C PRO A 220 -6.40 -1.88 -15.45
N ASP A 221 -6.90 -0.98 -16.29
CA ASP A 221 -6.75 -1.06 -17.75
C ASP A 221 -5.39 -0.55 -18.26
N GLY A 222 -4.58 0.10 -17.41
CA GLY A 222 -3.26 0.63 -17.72
C GLY A 222 -3.27 1.89 -18.60
N LYS A 223 -4.41 2.57 -18.72
CA LYS A 223 -4.52 3.77 -19.56
C LYS A 223 -4.17 5.05 -18.84
N THR A 224 -4.29 5.05 -17.50
CA THR A 224 -4.02 6.22 -16.67
C THR A 224 -3.19 5.86 -15.44
N TYR A 225 -2.55 6.89 -14.91
CA TYR A 225 -1.87 6.86 -13.61
C TYR A 225 -2.41 7.99 -12.75
N VAL A 226 -2.54 7.74 -11.46
CA VAL A 226 -2.88 8.74 -10.45
C VAL A 226 -1.75 8.90 -9.47
N VAL A 227 -1.46 10.15 -9.08
CA VAL A 227 -0.36 10.49 -8.15
C VAL A 227 -0.88 11.48 -7.15
N THR A 228 -0.76 11.20 -5.85
CA THR A 228 -1.08 12.16 -4.80
C THR A 228 0.01 13.22 -4.67
N LEU A 229 -0.39 14.47 -4.47
CA LEU A 229 0.46 15.64 -4.26
C LEU A 229 0.17 16.17 -2.85
N GLU A 230 1.01 15.76 -1.89
CA GLU A 230 0.72 15.91 -0.46
C GLU A 230 0.49 17.37 -0.05
N PHE A 231 1.37 18.27 -0.45
CA PHE A 231 1.26 19.68 -0.12
C PHE A 231 0.39 20.48 -1.10
N GLY A 232 0.08 19.88 -2.25
CA GLY A 232 -0.89 20.43 -3.19
C GLY A 232 -2.34 20.19 -2.78
N ASN A 233 -2.60 19.26 -1.83
CA ASN A 233 -3.93 18.78 -1.47
C ASN A 233 -4.73 18.34 -2.72
N LYS A 234 -4.06 17.58 -3.60
CA LYS A 234 -4.61 17.13 -4.88
C LYS A 234 -4.11 15.73 -5.20
N PHE A 235 -4.75 15.11 -6.16
CA PHE A 235 -4.09 14.09 -6.96
C PHE A 235 -4.02 14.52 -8.43
N MET A 236 -2.96 14.11 -9.09
CA MET A 236 -2.70 14.34 -10.51
C MET A 236 -3.06 13.10 -11.30
N VAL A 237 -3.70 13.27 -12.45
CA VAL A 237 -4.02 12.20 -13.39
C VAL A 237 -3.13 12.34 -14.62
N MET A 238 -2.47 11.26 -15.00
CA MET A 238 -1.65 11.19 -16.22
C MET A 238 -2.19 10.09 -17.16
N ASP A 239 -1.99 10.26 -18.45
CA ASP A 239 -2.26 9.21 -19.43
C ASP A 239 -1.12 8.14 -19.44
N LYS A 240 -1.30 7.10 -20.26
CA LYS A 240 -0.30 6.02 -20.42
C LYS A 240 1.05 6.50 -20.98
N ASN A 241 1.14 7.70 -21.53
CA ASN A 241 2.35 8.33 -22.04
C ASN A 241 2.93 9.35 -21.03
N PHE A 242 2.35 9.37 -19.81
CA PHE A 242 2.75 10.30 -18.72
C PHE A 242 2.55 11.77 -19.08
N LYS A 243 1.53 12.09 -19.88
CA LYS A 243 1.04 13.45 -20.07
C LYS A 243 0.03 13.75 -18.97
N VAL A 244 0.22 14.85 -18.25
CA VAL A 244 -0.75 15.30 -17.23
C VAL A 244 -2.04 15.70 -17.93
N LEU A 245 -3.15 15.12 -17.51
CA LEU A 245 -4.49 15.36 -18.03
C LEU A 245 -5.23 16.39 -17.18
N ARG A 246 -5.11 16.25 -15.85
CA ARG A 246 -5.75 17.14 -14.87
C ARG A 246 -5.20 16.94 -13.47
N THR A 247 -5.59 17.83 -12.58
CA THR A 247 -5.52 17.66 -11.13
C THR A 247 -6.94 17.65 -10.54
N VAL A 248 -7.09 17.00 -9.40
CA VAL A 248 -8.35 16.87 -8.66
C VAL A 248 -8.09 17.24 -7.21
N ASP A 249 -8.90 18.14 -6.65
CA ASP A 249 -8.76 18.57 -5.26
C ASP A 249 -9.14 17.45 -4.29
N THR A 250 -8.38 17.32 -3.22
CA THR A 250 -8.60 16.36 -2.12
C THR A 250 -8.71 17.11 -0.78
N GLY A 251 -8.97 16.37 0.28
CA GLY A 251 -8.70 16.82 1.63
C GLY A 251 -7.20 17.00 1.89
N VAL A 252 -6.90 17.51 3.08
CA VAL A 252 -5.53 17.94 3.45
C VAL A 252 -4.58 16.75 3.56
N THR A 253 -3.42 16.84 2.91
CA THR A 253 -2.32 15.86 2.88
C THR A 253 -2.76 14.48 2.38
N PRO A 254 -3.10 14.34 1.07
CA PRO A 254 -3.36 13.03 0.47
C PRO A 254 -2.06 12.20 0.42
N TYR A 255 -2.18 10.89 0.71
CA TYR A 255 -1.04 9.99 0.79
C TYR A 255 -1.24 8.75 -0.10
N GLY A 256 -1.77 7.65 0.44
CA GLY A 256 -2.09 6.45 -0.31
C GLY A 256 -3.23 6.68 -1.29
N ILE A 257 -3.09 6.15 -2.51
CA ILE A 257 -4.10 6.22 -3.57
C ILE A 257 -4.18 4.88 -4.28
N ALA A 258 -5.38 4.45 -4.66
CA ALA A 258 -5.60 3.27 -5.48
C ALA A 258 -6.93 3.33 -6.23
N TYR A 259 -6.99 2.62 -7.35
CA TYR A 259 -8.25 2.27 -7.99
C TYR A 259 -8.86 1.05 -7.31
N ASP A 260 -10.19 0.92 -7.35
CA ASP A 260 -10.83 -0.37 -7.13
C ASP A 260 -10.50 -1.34 -8.29
N ARG A 261 -10.80 -2.63 -8.11
CA ARG A 261 -10.48 -3.67 -9.11
C ARG A 261 -11.14 -3.43 -10.46
N LYS A 262 -12.33 -2.85 -10.47
CA LYS A 262 -13.07 -2.54 -11.69
C LYS A 262 -12.53 -1.30 -12.41
N GLY A 263 -11.76 -0.45 -11.73
CA GLY A 263 -11.31 0.85 -12.24
C GLY A 263 -12.44 1.87 -12.33
N GLU A 264 -13.50 1.70 -11.54
CA GLU A 264 -14.66 2.58 -11.52
C GLU A 264 -14.51 3.70 -10.48
N ARG A 265 -13.75 3.44 -9.41
CA ARG A 265 -13.55 4.39 -8.31
C ARG A 265 -12.07 4.53 -7.97
N ILE A 266 -11.71 5.71 -7.48
CA ILE A 266 -10.40 6.03 -6.93
C ILE A 266 -10.58 6.33 -5.45
N PHE A 267 -9.75 5.69 -4.61
CA PHE A 267 -9.71 5.90 -3.17
C PHE A 267 -8.43 6.64 -2.80
N VAL A 268 -8.55 7.64 -1.92
CA VAL A 268 -7.43 8.50 -1.47
C VAL A 268 -7.46 8.63 0.04
N ALA A 269 -6.37 8.26 0.70
CA ALA A 269 -6.20 8.49 2.14
C ALA A 269 -5.75 9.94 2.36
N ALA A 270 -6.66 10.83 2.77
CA ALA A 270 -6.37 12.23 3.09
C ALA A 270 -6.03 12.35 4.59
N ASN A 271 -4.74 12.23 4.87
CA ASN A 271 -4.16 12.00 6.20
C ASN A 271 -4.56 13.04 7.25
N LYS A 272 -4.35 14.34 6.99
CA LYS A 272 -4.73 15.42 7.93
C LYS A 272 -6.22 15.75 7.88
N ALA A 273 -6.90 15.48 6.77
CA ALA A 273 -8.35 15.58 6.70
C ALA A 273 -9.04 14.48 7.50
N LYS A 274 -8.33 13.40 7.86
CA LYS A 274 -8.86 12.23 8.58
C LYS A 274 -10.01 11.57 7.82
N THR A 275 -9.84 11.44 6.50
CA THR A 275 -10.82 10.84 5.61
C THR A 275 -10.18 9.84 4.66
N LEU A 276 -10.92 8.80 4.31
CA LEU A 276 -10.72 8.05 3.08
C LEU A 276 -11.72 8.61 2.06
N GLU A 277 -11.21 9.25 1.03
CA GLU A 277 -12.02 9.91 0.01
C GLU A 277 -12.23 9.00 -1.19
N VAL A 278 -13.43 9.02 -1.75
CA VAL A 278 -13.80 8.20 -2.89
C VAL A 278 -14.24 9.09 -4.05
N TYR A 279 -13.69 8.81 -5.24
CA TYR A 279 -13.96 9.55 -6.47
C TYR A 279 -14.40 8.60 -7.57
N ASP A 280 -15.26 9.06 -8.46
CA ASP A 280 -15.57 8.39 -9.71
C ASP A 280 -14.34 8.44 -10.64
N ALA A 281 -13.88 7.31 -11.13
CA ALA A 281 -12.63 7.24 -11.89
C ALA A 281 -12.74 7.76 -13.33
N LYS A 282 -13.95 8.02 -13.83
CA LYS A 282 -14.19 8.54 -15.17
C LYS A 282 -14.38 10.06 -15.17
N THR A 283 -15.19 10.57 -14.26
CA THR A 283 -15.51 11.99 -14.16
C THR A 283 -14.58 12.73 -13.20
N TYR A 284 -13.97 11.99 -12.25
CA TYR A 284 -13.16 12.49 -11.12
C TYR A 284 -13.99 13.32 -10.13
N ALA A 285 -15.30 13.20 -10.16
CA ALA A 285 -16.16 13.81 -9.16
C ALA A 285 -16.04 13.06 -7.83
N LYS A 286 -15.99 13.81 -6.72
CA LYS A 286 -15.98 13.22 -5.39
C LYS A 286 -17.33 12.55 -5.11
N ILE A 287 -17.32 11.29 -4.72
CA ILE A 287 -18.48 10.50 -4.36
C ILE A 287 -18.74 10.63 -2.85
N LYS A 288 -17.67 10.46 -2.03
CA LYS A 288 -17.83 10.38 -0.58
C LYS A 288 -16.55 10.77 0.14
N ASP A 289 -16.70 11.38 1.30
CA ASP A 289 -15.70 11.51 2.36
C ASP A 289 -16.09 10.55 3.49
N ILE A 290 -15.25 9.57 3.78
CA ILE A 290 -15.46 8.60 4.86
C ILE A 290 -14.59 9.04 6.02
N ALA A 291 -15.20 9.44 7.14
CA ALA A 291 -14.46 9.82 8.34
C ALA A 291 -13.67 8.62 8.90
N THR A 292 -12.38 8.82 9.17
CA THR A 292 -11.46 7.78 9.61
C THR A 292 -10.59 8.26 10.79
N GLY A 293 -9.54 7.52 11.11
CA GLY A 293 -8.62 7.84 12.19
C GLY A 293 -7.57 8.91 11.87
N ASN A 294 -6.65 9.05 12.79
CA ASN A 294 -5.54 9.99 12.68
C ASN A 294 -4.36 9.34 11.93
N ARG A 295 -3.78 10.11 11.00
CA ARG A 295 -2.58 9.75 10.25
C ARG A 295 -2.70 8.40 9.55
N CYS A 296 -3.73 8.26 8.71
CA CYS A 296 -3.93 7.10 7.85
C CYS A 296 -3.06 7.24 6.59
N TRP A 297 -2.25 6.20 6.30
CA TRP A 297 -1.29 6.27 5.19
C TRP A 297 -1.69 5.38 4.02
N HIS A 298 -1.76 4.08 4.26
CA HIS A 298 -1.96 3.09 3.21
C HIS A 298 -3.16 2.20 3.50
N PHE A 299 -3.72 1.68 2.43
CA PHE A 299 -4.89 0.80 2.48
C PHE A 299 -4.81 -0.27 1.40
N THR A 300 -5.59 -1.33 1.60
CA THR A 300 -5.83 -2.39 0.62
C THR A 300 -7.28 -2.82 0.66
N PHE A 301 -7.80 -3.33 -0.47
CA PHE A 301 -9.09 -4.02 -0.49
C PHE A 301 -8.92 -5.45 0.02
N THR A 302 -10.00 -6.04 0.51
CA THR A 302 -10.05 -7.49 0.72
C THR A 302 -10.10 -8.21 -0.63
N PRO A 303 -9.68 -9.49 -0.72
CA PRO A 303 -9.65 -10.23 -1.99
C PRO A 303 -11.00 -10.37 -2.70
N ASP A 304 -12.10 -10.28 -1.95
CA ASP A 304 -13.48 -10.28 -2.46
C ASP A 304 -14.04 -8.88 -2.75
N ASP A 305 -13.20 -7.85 -2.62
CA ASP A 305 -13.50 -6.42 -2.86
C ASP A 305 -14.61 -5.84 -1.95
N LYS A 306 -14.98 -6.50 -0.86
CA LYS A 306 -16.06 -6.07 0.03
C LYS A 306 -15.65 -5.02 1.04
N GLU A 307 -14.43 -5.10 1.56
CA GLU A 307 -13.93 -4.12 2.52
C GLU A 307 -12.63 -3.49 2.05
N VAL A 308 -12.36 -2.31 2.60
CA VAL A 308 -11.07 -1.63 2.58
C VAL A 308 -10.48 -1.66 3.98
N LEU A 309 -9.25 -2.12 4.11
CA LEU A 309 -8.45 -2.07 5.33
C LEU A 309 -7.52 -0.87 5.26
N LEU A 310 -7.68 0.10 6.15
CA LEU A 310 -6.91 1.36 6.17
C LEU A 310 -6.06 1.45 7.44
N ALA A 311 -4.75 1.53 7.27
CA ALA A 311 -3.78 1.66 8.37
C ALA A 311 -3.69 3.10 8.86
N CYS A 312 -4.09 3.36 10.12
CA CYS A 312 -4.16 4.68 10.72
C CYS A 312 -3.19 4.78 11.92
N GLY A 313 -1.96 5.22 11.65
CA GLY A 313 -0.84 5.12 12.60
C GLY A 313 -1.04 5.84 13.92
N LYS A 314 -1.56 7.06 13.94
CA LYS A 314 -1.81 7.78 15.20
C LYS A 314 -3.17 7.48 15.85
N SER A 315 -3.89 6.52 15.33
CA SER A 315 -5.05 5.91 15.98
C SER A 315 -4.73 4.50 16.49
N ASP A 316 -3.51 4.00 16.24
CA ASP A 316 -3.08 2.65 16.60
C ASP A 316 -4.08 1.56 16.17
N ALA A 317 -4.71 1.77 15.02
CA ALA A 317 -5.80 0.93 14.53
C ALA A 317 -5.79 0.76 13.01
N VAL A 318 -6.36 -0.37 12.57
CA VAL A 318 -6.77 -0.57 11.18
C VAL A 318 -8.28 -0.38 11.09
N PHE A 319 -8.71 0.57 10.26
CA PHE A 319 -10.12 0.83 10.00
C PHE A 319 -10.62 -0.10 8.90
N VAL A 320 -11.72 -0.78 9.15
CA VAL A 320 -12.41 -1.62 8.19
C VAL A 320 -13.59 -0.84 7.63
N ILE A 321 -13.62 -0.67 6.33
CA ILE A 321 -14.60 0.15 5.63
C ILE A 321 -15.35 -0.76 4.64
N ASP A 322 -16.67 -0.76 4.68
CA ASP A 322 -17.51 -1.39 3.67
C ASP A 322 -17.30 -0.64 2.33
N ALA A 323 -16.79 -1.36 1.32
CA ALA A 323 -16.41 -0.75 0.05
C ALA A 323 -17.60 -0.36 -0.84
N GLU A 324 -18.80 -0.90 -0.56
CA GLU A 324 -20.03 -0.55 -1.28
C GLU A 324 -20.79 0.58 -0.60
N LYS A 325 -21.03 0.45 0.72
CA LYS A 325 -21.76 1.46 1.50
C LYS A 325 -20.91 2.69 1.82
N LEU A 326 -19.60 2.58 1.71
CA LEU A 326 -18.62 3.65 1.97
C LEU A 326 -18.74 4.18 3.41
N GLU A 327 -18.71 3.27 4.37
CA GLU A 327 -18.79 3.55 5.80
C GLU A 327 -17.84 2.66 6.61
N VAL A 328 -17.34 3.17 7.74
CA VAL A 328 -16.52 2.41 8.67
C VAL A 328 -17.43 1.42 9.40
N THR A 329 -17.08 0.14 9.34
CA THR A 329 -17.84 -0.94 10.00
C THR A 329 -17.17 -1.50 11.24
N LYS A 330 -15.82 -1.38 11.31
CA LYS A 330 -15.03 -1.91 12.43
C LYS A 330 -13.70 -1.16 12.56
N GLN A 331 -13.14 -1.17 13.74
CA GLN A 331 -11.75 -0.83 14.03
C GLN A 331 -11.06 -2.04 14.63
N ILE A 332 -9.87 -2.37 14.13
CA ILE A 332 -9.00 -3.41 14.70
C ILE A 332 -7.91 -2.64 15.45
N GLU A 333 -8.06 -2.58 16.75
CA GLU A 333 -7.24 -1.80 17.68
C GLU A 333 -5.95 -2.51 18.07
N ASP A 334 -5.19 -1.92 18.99
CA ASP A 334 -3.94 -2.43 19.55
C ASP A 334 -2.83 -2.66 18.51
N LYS A 335 -2.82 -1.84 17.46
CA LYS A 335 -1.72 -1.76 16.50
C LYS A 335 -0.71 -0.72 16.98
N LYS A 336 0.57 -0.96 16.71
CA LYS A 336 1.64 -0.05 17.14
C LYS A 336 2.10 0.82 15.97
N THR A 337 1.40 1.93 15.74
CA THR A 337 1.64 2.83 14.62
C THR A 337 1.55 2.11 13.25
N PRO A 338 0.38 1.54 12.90
CA PRO A 338 0.20 0.81 11.64
C PRO A 338 0.42 1.74 10.44
N TRP A 339 1.26 1.30 9.48
CA TRP A 339 1.66 2.10 8.33
C TRP A 339 1.13 1.56 7.01
N GLY A 340 1.37 0.30 6.73
CA GLY A 340 1.01 -0.36 5.49
C GLY A 340 0.21 -1.63 5.70
N VAL A 341 -0.56 -2.01 4.70
CA VAL A 341 -1.36 -3.24 4.71
C VAL A 341 -1.44 -3.85 3.33
N VAL A 342 -1.26 -5.17 3.25
CA VAL A 342 -1.43 -6.00 2.04
C VAL A 342 -2.18 -7.28 2.38
N THR A 343 -2.77 -7.94 1.39
CA THR A 343 -3.53 -9.19 1.59
C THR A 343 -2.97 -10.37 0.81
N TYR A 344 -3.28 -11.57 1.28
CA TYR A 344 -3.20 -12.79 0.50
C TYR A 344 -4.48 -13.61 0.69
N PRO A 345 -5.18 -14.01 -0.38
CA PRO A 345 -4.88 -13.71 -1.79
C PRO A 345 -4.69 -12.21 -2.07
N LYS A 346 -3.91 -11.90 -3.11
CA LYS A 346 -3.60 -10.50 -3.46
C LYS A 346 -4.85 -9.72 -3.87
N SER A 347 -4.89 -8.48 -3.51
CA SER A 347 -5.96 -7.55 -3.87
C SER A 347 -5.42 -6.26 -4.50
N MET A 348 -6.30 -5.29 -4.68
CA MET A 348 -5.95 -3.93 -5.07
C MET A 348 -5.68 -3.11 -3.82
N GLY A 349 -4.75 -2.17 -3.89
CA GLY A 349 -4.45 -1.30 -2.76
C GLY A 349 -3.34 -0.31 -3.08
N SER A 350 -3.07 0.58 -2.17
CA SER A 350 -2.05 1.63 -2.36
C SER A 350 -0.62 1.07 -2.37
N LEU A 351 -0.38 -0.08 -1.71
CA LEU A 351 0.89 -0.79 -1.71
C LEU A 351 0.93 -1.99 -2.67
N ASP A 352 -0.20 -2.51 -3.08
CA ASP A 352 -0.25 -3.72 -3.91
C ASP A 352 0.17 -3.45 -5.35
N THR A 353 0.83 -4.43 -5.95
CA THR A 353 1.06 -4.46 -7.40
C THR A 353 -0.24 -4.84 -8.09
N ALA A 354 -0.58 -4.16 -9.19
CA ALA A 354 -1.80 -4.49 -9.94
C ALA A 354 -1.85 -5.98 -10.29
N ILE A 355 -3.00 -6.60 -10.00
CA ILE A 355 -3.26 -7.99 -10.35
C ILE A 355 -3.37 -8.09 -11.87
N LYS A 356 -2.74 -9.09 -12.45
CA LYS A 356 -2.79 -9.38 -13.90
C LYS A 356 -4.16 -9.89 -14.31
#